data_e85b6a5ee5f0991fd8362d7f07d3f463
#
_entry.id   e85b6a5ee5f0991fd8362d7f07d3f463
#
_cell.length_a   1.000
_cell.length_b   1.000
_cell.length_c   1.000
_cell.angle_alpha   90.00
_cell.angle_beta   90.00
_cell.angle_gamma   90.00
#
_symmetry.space_group_name_H-M   'P 1'
#
loop_
_entity.id
_entity.type
_entity.pdbx_description
1 polymer ?
#
loop_
_entity_poly.entity_id
_entity_poly.type
_entity_poly.pdbx_seq_one_letter_code
_entity_poly.pdbx_strand_id
1 'polypeptide(L)'
;MEQHQVLIVGAGPAGSACARALRMADVDVLIIEKEKLPRHKICSGVLFGQTQVLLEKYFGSLPPPDVYCAPKEIPAAHIIEWKVKEGFLPYIWEMAKDGQEFPQTYLNIWRSAFDRWLAQKSGAELRQNCSARSMKQGGAGMHVQLFQKDSHTIEPGAQEDPHRELACQYLVGADGCSSTVRGFVDEQWRCKSGDVVIYQEYCRIESIGMLREDHWHVFFLPAVGDILCCVHCKDDVLTLCVGGLRGRDIRAGMAAFKLFLFDTFKVSLGEIDRVEGCMIRQLPSNLGAGRVLLVGEAAGFVYLNGEGISAAIDSGYRAGQAIAQAIKSGGDALDIYCTNTADMMRHMDMCLKNMHFLVGQ
;
A
#
# COMPACT_ATOMS: atom_id res chain seq x y z
N MET A 1 24.83 -14.73 16.26
CA MET A 1 23.74 -14.49 15.30
C MET A 1 22.54 -13.98 16.09
N GLU A 2 22.02 -12.85 15.67
CA GLU A 2 20.84 -12.22 16.27
C GLU A 2 19.60 -13.10 16.04
N GLN A 3 18.68 -13.15 17.01
CA GLN A 3 17.50 -14.01 16.95
C GLN A 3 16.25 -13.25 17.36
N HIS A 4 15.17 -13.42 16.57
CA HIS A 4 13.82 -12.96 16.89
C HIS A 4 12.79 -14.06 16.61
N GLN A 5 11.64 -13.99 17.26
CA GLN A 5 10.57 -14.92 16.91
C GLN A 5 10.00 -14.59 15.53
N VAL A 6 9.84 -13.30 15.20
CA VAL A 6 9.30 -12.87 13.91
C VAL A 6 10.13 -11.74 13.33
N LEU A 7 10.49 -11.87 12.06
CA LEU A 7 11.05 -10.78 11.24
C LEU A 7 10.01 -10.33 10.23
N ILE A 8 9.74 -9.02 10.19
CA ILE A 8 8.84 -8.39 9.21
C ILE A 8 9.68 -7.53 8.28
N VAL A 9 9.55 -7.75 6.97
CA VAL A 9 10.23 -6.96 5.93
C VAL A 9 9.26 -5.93 5.38
N GLY A 10 9.45 -4.66 5.73
CA GLY A 10 8.64 -3.50 5.33
C GLY A 10 7.80 -2.92 6.45
N ALA A 11 7.95 -1.60 6.70
CA ALA A 11 7.23 -0.82 7.72
C ALA A 11 6.03 -0.03 7.15
N GLY A 12 5.40 -0.54 6.09
CA GLY A 12 4.14 -0.01 5.56
C GLY A 12 2.93 -0.47 6.38
N PRO A 13 1.71 -0.15 5.94
CA PRO A 13 0.48 -0.48 6.67
C PRO A 13 0.36 -1.97 7.03
N ALA A 14 0.71 -2.88 6.11
CA ALA A 14 0.64 -4.32 6.36
C ALA A 14 1.63 -4.79 7.43
N GLY A 15 2.90 -4.38 7.33
CA GLY A 15 3.92 -4.77 8.30
C GLY A 15 3.66 -4.19 9.69
N SER A 16 3.23 -2.93 9.75
CA SER A 16 2.87 -2.28 11.01
C SER A 16 1.66 -2.94 11.68
N ALA A 17 0.65 -3.35 10.91
CA ALA A 17 -0.52 -4.04 11.45
C ALA A 17 -0.17 -5.47 11.93
N CYS A 18 0.68 -6.19 11.18
CA CYS A 18 1.18 -7.50 11.61
C CYS A 18 1.97 -7.39 12.92
N ALA A 19 2.89 -6.44 13.00
CA ALA A 19 3.68 -6.19 14.21
C ALA A 19 2.78 -5.81 15.39
N ARG A 20 1.75 -4.99 15.17
CA ARG A 20 0.78 -4.64 16.21
C ARG A 20 0.10 -5.86 16.81
N ALA A 21 -0.39 -6.78 15.98
CA ALA A 21 -1.03 -8.01 16.45
C ALA A 21 -0.07 -8.90 17.24
N LEU A 22 1.18 -9.02 16.78
CA LEU A 22 2.22 -9.79 17.46
C LEU A 22 2.60 -9.18 18.82
N ARG A 23 2.78 -7.86 18.88
CA ARG A 23 3.10 -7.15 20.13
C ARG A 23 1.97 -7.24 21.16
N MET A 24 0.71 -7.21 20.71
CA MET A 24 -0.44 -7.44 21.60
C MET A 24 -0.49 -8.86 22.17
N ALA A 25 0.20 -9.80 21.55
CA ALA A 25 0.33 -11.21 22.00
C ALA A 25 1.68 -11.50 22.67
N ASP A 26 2.46 -10.47 23.01
CA ASP A 26 3.79 -10.55 23.63
C ASP A 26 4.83 -11.36 22.82
N VAL A 27 4.67 -11.40 21.50
CA VAL A 27 5.64 -12.03 20.60
C VAL A 27 6.78 -11.06 20.31
N ASP A 28 8.02 -11.58 20.35
CA ASP A 28 9.22 -10.82 19.95
C ASP A 28 9.24 -10.62 18.42
N VAL A 29 9.25 -9.36 17.99
CA VAL A 29 9.15 -8.99 16.59
C VAL A 29 10.05 -7.81 16.25
N LEU A 30 10.81 -7.98 15.17
CA LEU A 30 11.61 -6.94 14.54
C LEU A 30 10.99 -6.57 13.17
N ILE A 31 10.77 -5.27 12.94
CA ILE A 31 10.48 -4.73 11.61
C ILE A 31 11.77 -4.18 11.01
N ILE A 32 12.06 -4.53 9.75
CA ILE A 32 13.10 -3.84 8.97
C ILE A 32 12.46 -3.01 7.87
N GLU A 33 13.00 -1.80 7.64
CA GLU A 33 12.56 -0.90 6.56
C GLU A 33 13.80 -0.39 5.82
N LYS A 34 13.78 -0.51 4.49
CA LYS A 34 14.89 -0.13 3.62
C LYS A 34 15.20 1.36 3.61
N GLU A 35 14.23 2.19 3.99
CA GLU A 35 14.36 3.63 4.03
C GLU A 35 14.19 4.17 5.46
N LYS A 36 14.60 5.41 5.68
CA LYS A 36 14.34 6.13 6.92
C LYS A 36 12.94 6.74 6.89
N LEU A 37 12.14 6.50 7.94
CA LEU A 37 10.84 7.13 8.12
C LEU A 37 10.98 8.55 8.70
N PRO A 38 10.17 9.51 8.26
CA PRO A 38 9.12 9.41 7.25
C PRO A 38 9.70 9.32 5.84
N ARG A 39 9.15 8.42 5.01
CA ARG A 39 9.53 8.26 3.61
C ARG A 39 8.34 8.49 2.69
N HIS A 40 8.63 8.92 1.47
CA HIS A 40 7.60 9.02 0.47
C HIS A 40 7.14 7.65 -0.01
N LYS A 41 5.84 7.53 -0.24
CA LYS A 41 5.23 6.40 -0.91
C LYS A 41 4.11 6.94 -1.79
N ILE A 42 4.21 6.74 -3.08
CA ILE A 42 3.18 7.14 -4.04
C ILE A 42 1.82 6.54 -3.66
N CYS A 43 0.84 7.41 -3.52
CA CYS A 43 -0.55 7.08 -3.19
C CYS A 43 -1.37 8.37 -3.20
N SER A 44 -2.65 8.29 -3.54
CA SER A 44 -3.58 9.39 -3.32
C SER A 44 -3.65 9.82 -1.84
N GLY A 45 -3.41 8.88 -0.90
CA GLY A 45 -3.44 9.17 0.53
C GLY A 45 -4.86 9.47 1.04
N VAL A 46 -5.85 8.84 0.43
CA VAL A 46 -7.25 8.89 0.85
C VAL A 46 -7.55 7.67 1.68
N LEU A 47 -7.92 7.84 2.94
CA LEU A 47 -8.36 6.76 3.83
C LEU A 47 -9.86 6.59 3.72
N PHE A 48 -10.28 5.51 3.09
CA PHE A 48 -11.69 5.13 2.98
C PHE A 48 -12.28 4.74 4.33
N GLY A 49 -13.60 4.70 4.42
CA GLY A 49 -14.30 4.37 5.66
C GLY A 49 -13.91 3.01 6.24
N GLN A 50 -13.71 2.00 5.40
CA GLN A 50 -13.22 0.70 5.83
C GLN A 50 -11.85 0.80 6.52
N THR A 51 -10.93 1.59 5.96
CA THR A 51 -9.62 1.84 6.58
C THR A 51 -9.77 2.47 7.97
N GLN A 52 -10.69 3.44 8.11
CA GLN A 52 -10.93 4.12 9.38
C GLN A 52 -11.40 3.13 10.45
N VAL A 53 -12.38 2.28 10.12
CA VAL A 53 -12.87 1.22 11.02
C VAL A 53 -11.76 0.25 11.43
N LEU A 54 -10.90 -0.16 10.49
CA LEU A 54 -9.79 -1.05 10.79
C LEU A 54 -8.73 -0.39 11.68
N LEU A 55 -8.48 0.92 11.50
CA LEU A 55 -7.56 1.67 12.35
C LEU A 55 -8.06 1.72 13.80
N GLU A 56 -9.33 2.06 14.00
CA GLU A 56 -9.93 2.06 15.34
C GLU A 56 -9.90 0.67 15.97
N LYS A 57 -10.28 -0.36 15.21
CA LYS A 57 -10.32 -1.75 15.68
C LYS A 57 -8.94 -2.29 16.06
N TYR A 58 -7.91 -2.05 15.27
CA TYR A 58 -6.61 -2.68 15.44
C TYR A 58 -5.58 -1.80 16.14
N PHE A 59 -5.69 -0.48 15.99
CA PHE A 59 -4.76 0.47 16.59
C PHE A 59 -5.39 1.28 17.73
N GLY A 60 -6.71 1.19 17.91
CA GLY A 60 -7.46 1.84 18.99
C GLY A 60 -7.71 3.33 18.77
N SER A 61 -7.37 3.88 17.61
CA SER A 61 -7.60 5.29 17.28
C SER A 61 -7.37 5.57 15.80
N LEU A 62 -7.98 6.64 15.30
CA LEU A 62 -7.58 7.28 14.06
C LEU A 62 -6.22 7.98 14.21
N PRO A 63 -5.55 8.37 13.10
CA PRO A 63 -4.31 9.12 13.13
C PRO A 63 -4.43 10.45 13.89
N PRO A 64 -3.34 10.95 14.48
CA PRO A 64 -3.32 12.27 15.11
C PRO A 64 -3.36 13.40 14.07
N PRO A 65 -3.64 14.65 14.48
CA PRO A 65 -3.83 15.78 13.57
C PRO A 65 -2.67 16.06 12.60
N ASP A 66 -1.44 15.79 13.00
CA ASP A 66 -0.22 16.01 12.20
C ASP A 66 -0.01 15.00 11.06
N VAL A 67 -0.86 13.99 10.96
CA VAL A 67 -0.87 13.02 9.85
C VAL A 67 -1.72 13.50 8.68
N TYR A 68 -2.73 14.34 8.96
CA TYR A 68 -3.65 14.84 7.94
C TYR A 68 -3.05 15.98 7.14
N CYS A 69 -3.57 16.17 5.92
CA CYS A 69 -3.35 17.35 5.09
C CYS A 69 -4.68 18.08 4.84
N ALA A 70 -4.62 19.32 4.39
CA ALA A 70 -5.80 20.09 4.04
C ALA A 70 -6.27 19.80 2.59
N PRO A 71 -7.57 19.69 2.36
CA PRO A 71 -8.61 19.53 3.36
C PRO A 71 -8.51 18.18 4.06
N LYS A 72 -8.73 18.14 5.38
CA LYS A 72 -8.65 16.89 6.17
C LYS A 72 -9.70 15.88 5.74
N GLU A 73 -10.90 16.37 5.47
CA GLU A 73 -12.08 15.56 5.17
C GLU A 73 -12.47 15.71 3.70
N ILE A 74 -12.72 14.59 3.07
CA ILE A 74 -13.20 14.48 1.70
C ILE A 74 -14.57 13.81 1.77
N PRO A 75 -15.68 14.59 1.81
CA PRO A 75 -17.04 14.08 2.03
C PRO A 75 -17.58 13.29 0.83
N ALA A 76 -16.98 13.42 -0.35
CA ALA A 76 -17.42 12.70 -1.53
C ALA A 76 -16.30 12.49 -2.55
N ALA A 77 -16.43 11.40 -3.30
CA ALA A 77 -15.71 11.21 -4.55
C ALA A 77 -16.65 11.53 -5.72
N HIS A 78 -16.23 12.44 -6.58
CA HIS A 78 -16.92 12.68 -7.84
C HIS A 78 -16.35 11.76 -8.90
N ILE A 79 -17.13 10.82 -9.40
CA ILE A 79 -16.76 9.99 -10.53
C ILE A 79 -17.38 10.59 -11.79
N ILE A 80 -16.53 10.92 -12.75
CA ILE A 80 -16.92 11.50 -14.01
C ILE A 80 -16.60 10.52 -15.12
N GLU A 81 -17.64 9.90 -15.69
CA GLU A 81 -17.51 9.09 -16.89
C GLU A 81 -17.80 9.94 -18.11
N TRP A 82 -16.80 10.11 -18.98
CA TRP A 82 -16.90 10.99 -20.15
C TRP A 82 -17.91 10.52 -21.22
N LYS A 83 -18.33 9.28 -21.21
CA LYS A 83 -19.32 8.75 -22.18
C LYS A 83 -20.77 9.02 -21.80
N VAL A 84 -21.05 9.46 -20.60
CA VAL A 84 -22.40 9.77 -20.13
C VAL A 84 -22.64 11.25 -20.32
N LYS A 85 -23.54 11.59 -21.21
CA LYS A 85 -23.85 12.97 -21.61
C LYS A 85 -24.41 13.87 -20.51
N GLU A 86 -24.76 13.35 -19.37
CA GLU A 86 -25.42 14.08 -18.29
C GLU A 86 -24.99 13.58 -16.92
N GLY A 87 -24.36 14.47 -16.18
CA GLY A 87 -24.35 14.45 -14.75
C GLY A 87 -23.17 13.81 -14.04
N PHE A 88 -22.76 14.50 -12.99
CA PHE A 88 -21.96 13.96 -11.91
C PHE A 88 -22.75 12.84 -11.24
N LEU A 89 -22.28 11.62 -11.35
CA LEU A 89 -22.76 10.54 -10.51
C LEU A 89 -21.91 10.55 -9.23
N PRO A 90 -22.45 10.90 -8.07
CA PRO A 90 -21.77 10.66 -6.82
C PRO A 90 -21.74 9.14 -6.63
N TYR A 91 -20.62 8.52 -6.92
CA TYR A 91 -20.42 7.10 -6.67
C TYR A 91 -19.63 6.93 -5.39
N ILE A 92 -20.29 6.35 -4.39
CA ILE A 92 -19.65 5.97 -3.14
C ILE A 92 -19.05 4.58 -3.37
N TRP A 93 -17.72 4.51 -3.52
CA TRP A 93 -16.98 3.25 -3.66
C TRP A 93 -16.82 2.54 -2.31
N GLU A 94 -17.89 2.43 -1.57
CA GLU A 94 -17.87 1.66 -0.35
C GLU A 94 -18.60 0.36 -0.59
N MET A 95 -17.83 -0.71 -0.73
CA MET A 95 -18.37 -2.04 -0.67
C MET A 95 -18.71 -2.33 0.79
N ALA A 96 -19.98 -2.13 1.15
CA ALA A 96 -20.50 -2.61 2.41
C ALA A 96 -20.22 -4.12 2.51
N LYS A 97 -19.41 -4.51 3.48
CA LYS A 97 -19.15 -5.89 3.79
C LYS A 97 -20.06 -6.26 4.96
N ASP A 98 -20.97 -7.18 4.72
CA ASP A 98 -21.83 -7.78 5.76
C ASP A 98 -22.66 -6.77 6.59
N GLY A 99 -23.23 -5.76 5.94
CA GLY A 99 -24.12 -4.79 6.59
C GLY A 99 -23.45 -3.81 7.55
N GLN A 100 -22.13 -3.73 7.57
CA GLN A 100 -21.40 -2.68 8.29
C GLN A 100 -21.52 -1.35 7.55
N GLU A 101 -22.02 -0.33 8.23
CA GLU A 101 -21.95 1.04 7.76
C GLU A 101 -20.54 1.57 7.99
N PHE A 102 -19.81 1.85 6.91
CA PHE A 102 -18.53 2.54 6.97
C PHE A 102 -18.75 4.06 6.97
N PRO A 103 -17.84 4.85 7.60
CA PRO A 103 -17.83 6.29 7.43
C PRO A 103 -17.81 6.69 5.97
N GLN A 104 -18.73 7.56 5.56
CA GLN A 104 -18.86 8.04 4.17
C GLN A 104 -17.89 9.18 3.86
N THR A 105 -17.35 9.83 4.89
CA THR A 105 -16.32 10.85 4.76
C THR A 105 -14.95 10.21 4.77
N TYR A 106 -14.17 10.44 3.73
CA TYR A 106 -12.79 9.98 3.64
C TYR A 106 -11.85 10.95 4.36
N LEU A 107 -10.68 10.45 4.78
CA LEU A 107 -9.66 11.27 5.42
C LEU A 107 -8.44 11.40 4.51
N ASN A 108 -7.96 12.63 4.38
CA ASN A 108 -6.84 12.99 3.51
C ASN A 108 -5.54 13.03 4.32
N ILE A 109 -4.56 12.23 3.91
CA ILE A 109 -3.32 12.07 4.68
C ILE A 109 -2.07 12.11 3.77
N TRP A 110 -0.95 12.50 4.35
CA TRP A 110 0.35 12.20 3.77
C TRP A 110 0.82 10.81 4.17
N ARG A 111 1.08 9.95 3.19
CA ARG A 111 1.57 8.59 3.42
C ARG A 111 2.85 8.53 4.25
N SER A 112 3.73 9.51 4.11
CA SER A 112 4.96 9.59 4.90
C SER A 112 4.68 9.70 6.40
N ALA A 113 3.79 10.60 6.79
CA ALA A 113 3.37 10.79 8.18
C ALA A 113 2.56 9.59 8.69
N PHE A 114 1.64 9.08 7.87
CA PHE A 114 0.79 7.93 8.20
C PHE A 114 1.58 6.64 8.42
N ASP A 115 2.50 6.29 7.51
CA ASP A 115 3.30 5.08 7.64
C ASP A 115 4.21 5.15 8.88
N ARG A 116 4.78 6.34 9.17
CA ARG A 116 5.55 6.57 10.41
C ARG A 116 4.71 6.37 11.67
N TRP A 117 3.50 6.96 11.69
CA TRP A 117 2.57 6.80 12.81
C TRP A 117 2.18 5.34 13.03
N LEU A 118 1.84 4.60 11.97
CA LEU A 118 1.52 3.17 12.07
C LEU A 118 2.68 2.35 12.63
N ALA A 119 3.90 2.59 12.14
CA ALA A 119 5.09 1.89 12.60
C ALA A 119 5.35 2.15 14.10
N GLN A 120 5.24 3.40 14.54
CA GLN A 120 5.35 3.76 15.97
C GLN A 120 4.23 3.14 16.81
N LYS A 121 3.00 3.20 16.32
CA LYS A 121 1.81 2.67 17.02
C LYS A 121 1.82 1.14 17.10
N SER A 122 2.57 0.46 16.25
CA SER A 122 2.74 -1.00 16.30
C SER A 122 3.38 -1.47 17.60
N GLY A 123 4.25 -0.65 18.21
CA GLY A 123 4.99 -0.96 19.44
C GLY A 123 6.12 -1.97 19.24
N ALA A 124 6.51 -2.28 18.00
CA ALA A 124 7.59 -3.19 17.67
C ALA A 124 8.93 -2.45 17.53
N GLU A 125 10.03 -3.19 17.69
CA GLU A 125 11.35 -2.71 17.29
C GLU A 125 11.37 -2.45 15.77
N LEU A 126 11.89 -1.28 15.37
CA LEU A 126 12.01 -0.87 13.98
C LEU A 126 13.46 -0.56 13.64
N ARG A 127 14.01 -1.30 12.70
CA ARG A 127 15.34 -1.05 12.13
C ARG A 127 15.20 -0.45 10.74
N GLN A 128 15.58 0.80 10.61
CA GLN A 128 15.49 1.58 9.38
C GLN A 128 16.80 1.51 8.59
N ASN A 129 16.78 1.90 7.31
CA ASN A 129 17.90 1.78 6.38
C ASN A 129 18.40 0.33 6.26
N CYS A 130 17.52 -0.64 6.50
CA CYS A 130 17.82 -2.06 6.56
C CYS A 130 16.95 -2.86 5.58
N SER A 131 17.55 -3.72 4.79
CA SER A 131 16.86 -4.56 3.80
C SER A 131 17.29 -6.03 3.89
N ALA A 132 16.38 -6.95 3.56
CA ALA A 132 16.69 -8.35 3.39
C ALA A 132 17.34 -8.59 2.02
N ARG A 133 18.50 -9.26 1.99
CA ARG A 133 19.26 -9.57 0.77
C ARG A 133 19.10 -11.01 0.32
N SER A 134 19.26 -11.94 1.24
CA SER A 134 19.05 -13.36 0.97
C SER A 134 18.32 -14.02 2.14
N MET A 135 17.58 -15.05 1.82
CA MET A 135 16.76 -15.80 2.76
C MET A 135 16.98 -17.28 2.53
N LYS A 136 17.09 -18.05 3.62
CA LYS A 136 17.23 -19.50 3.56
C LYS A 136 16.38 -20.12 4.65
N GLN A 137 15.71 -21.22 4.35
CA GLN A 137 15.05 -22.03 5.35
C GLN A 137 16.10 -22.86 6.08
N GLY A 138 16.12 -22.80 7.40
CA GLY A 138 16.94 -23.62 8.28
C GLY A 138 16.07 -24.50 9.17
N GLY A 139 16.64 -25.42 9.93
CA GLY A 139 15.89 -26.45 10.68
C GLY A 139 14.61 -25.99 11.36
N ALA A 140 14.67 -25.06 12.33
CA ALA A 140 13.50 -24.59 13.06
C ALA A 140 12.96 -23.22 12.62
N GLY A 141 13.52 -22.58 11.58
CA GLY A 141 13.13 -21.21 11.20
C GLY A 141 13.78 -20.73 9.91
N MET A 142 13.92 -19.43 9.80
CA MET A 142 14.49 -18.74 8.65
C MET A 142 15.81 -18.08 9.04
N HIS A 143 16.77 -18.11 8.13
CA HIS A 143 18.02 -17.34 8.18
C HIS A 143 17.95 -16.24 7.14
N VAL A 144 18.15 -15.01 7.56
CA VAL A 144 18.04 -13.83 6.69
C VAL A 144 19.33 -13.03 6.76
N GLN A 145 19.95 -12.78 5.63
CA GLN A 145 21.04 -11.81 5.52
C GLN A 145 20.47 -10.42 5.35
N LEU A 146 20.85 -9.54 6.25
CA LEU A 146 20.43 -8.14 6.26
C LEU A 146 21.54 -7.27 5.66
N PHE A 147 21.13 -6.26 4.91
CA PHE A 147 21.99 -5.18 4.47
C PHE A 147 21.58 -3.91 5.22
N GLN A 148 22.49 -3.37 6.02
CA GLN A 148 22.32 -2.10 6.72
C GLN A 148 23.04 -1.01 5.93
N LYS A 149 22.29 0.01 5.48
CA LYS A 149 22.88 1.19 4.86
C LYS A 149 23.32 2.12 5.97
N ASP A 150 24.62 2.23 6.17
CA ASP A 150 25.18 3.15 7.17
C ASP A 150 24.86 4.60 6.81
N SER A 151 24.52 5.39 7.84
CA SER A 151 24.23 6.82 7.70
C SER A 151 25.50 7.69 7.59
N HIS A 152 26.66 7.09 7.66
CA HIS A 152 27.94 7.78 7.52
C HIS A 152 28.53 7.57 6.13
N THR A 153 29.00 8.64 5.54
CA THR A 153 29.74 8.70 4.29
C THR A 153 30.78 7.59 4.22
N ILE A 154 30.61 6.67 3.26
CA ILE A 154 31.59 5.64 2.96
C ILE A 154 32.87 6.35 2.53
N GLU A 155 33.94 6.25 3.31
CA GLU A 155 35.25 6.61 2.82
C GLU A 155 35.64 5.70 1.65
N PRO A 156 36.23 6.21 0.56
CA PRO A 156 36.65 5.40 -0.56
C PRO A 156 37.67 4.35 -0.08
N GLY A 157 37.27 3.07 -0.06
CA GLY A 157 38.16 1.97 0.34
C GLY A 157 37.76 1.20 1.60
N ALA A 158 36.72 1.61 2.32
CA ALA A 158 36.19 0.82 3.42
C ALA A 158 35.51 -0.44 2.86
N GLN A 159 35.97 -1.63 3.28
CA GLN A 159 35.26 -2.87 2.99
C GLN A 159 33.91 -2.84 3.66
N GLU A 160 32.85 -2.81 2.83
CA GLU A 160 31.48 -3.03 3.31
C GLU A 160 31.41 -4.48 3.87
N ASP A 161 31.35 -4.62 5.19
CA ASP A 161 30.77 -5.80 5.81
C ASP A 161 29.51 -5.41 6.59
N PRO A 162 28.45 -5.02 5.87
CA PRO A 162 27.16 -4.68 6.45
C PRO A 162 26.27 -5.93 6.56
N HIS A 163 26.81 -7.14 6.31
CA HIS A 163 26.02 -8.36 6.33
C HIS A 163 25.84 -8.87 7.76
N ARG A 164 24.73 -8.49 8.36
CA ARG A 164 24.28 -9.10 9.60
C ARG A 164 23.38 -10.30 9.29
N GLU A 165 23.69 -11.45 9.88
CA GLU A 165 22.81 -12.60 9.84
C GLU A 165 21.84 -12.56 11.02
N LEU A 166 20.55 -12.78 10.70
CA LEU A 166 19.47 -12.89 11.66
C LEU A 166 18.74 -14.21 11.47
N ALA A 167 18.41 -14.86 12.56
CA ALA A 167 17.53 -16.02 12.56
C ALA A 167 16.15 -15.63 13.13
N CYS A 168 15.08 -16.14 12.50
CA CYS A 168 13.74 -15.96 13.01
C CYS A 168 12.91 -17.23 12.85
N GLN A 169 11.90 -17.39 13.70
CA GLN A 169 10.98 -18.52 13.61
C GLN A 169 10.02 -18.35 12.42
N TYR A 170 9.55 -17.13 12.18
CA TYR A 170 8.70 -16.75 11.05
C TYR A 170 9.23 -15.51 10.35
N LEU A 171 9.08 -15.49 9.02
CA LEU A 171 9.39 -14.34 8.16
C LEU A 171 8.09 -13.80 7.56
N VAL A 172 7.86 -12.50 7.63
CA VAL A 172 6.70 -11.86 7.01
C VAL A 172 7.15 -10.89 5.92
N GLY A 173 6.68 -11.12 4.70
CA GLY A 173 6.87 -10.22 3.56
C GLY A 173 5.76 -9.17 3.52
N ALA A 174 6.12 -7.92 3.86
CA ALA A 174 5.25 -6.75 3.83
C ALA A 174 5.85 -5.63 2.94
N ASP A 175 6.72 -6.01 2.00
CA ASP A 175 7.59 -5.13 1.21
C ASP A 175 6.97 -4.70 -0.14
N GLY A 176 5.65 -4.88 -0.29
CA GLY A 176 4.83 -4.28 -1.35
C GLY A 176 5.01 -4.92 -2.73
N CYS A 177 4.69 -4.15 -3.79
CA CYS A 177 4.63 -4.65 -5.17
C CYS A 177 5.92 -5.23 -5.73
N SER A 178 7.07 -4.85 -5.19
CA SER A 178 8.39 -5.34 -5.61
C SER A 178 9.00 -6.30 -4.60
N SER A 179 8.16 -7.01 -3.86
CA SER A 179 8.55 -7.85 -2.73
C SER A 179 9.69 -8.80 -3.05
N THR A 180 10.75 -8.71 -2.26
CA THR A 180 11.87 -9.67 -2.28
C THR A 180 11.49 -10.97 -1.59
N VAL A 181 10.65 -10.88 -0.54
CA VAL A 181 10.16 -12.06 0.18
C VAL A 181 9.23 -12.90 -0.70
N ARG A 182 8.33 -12.27 -1.48
CA ARG A 182 7.53 -13.01 -2.45
C ARG A 182 8.40 -13.66 -3.52
N GLY A 183 9.46 -12.99 -3.97
CA GLY A 183 10.41 -13.55 -4.92
C GLY A 183 11.15 -14.80 -4.40
N PHE A 184 11.32 -14.92 -3.09
CA PHE A 184 11.84 -16.11 -2.44
C PHE A 184 10.82 -17.26 -2.41
N VAL A 185 9.54 -16.95 -2.23
CA VAL A 185 8.45 -17.94 -2.18
C VAL A 185 8.02 -18.41 -3.58
N ASP A 186 8.00 -17.50 -4.56
CA ASP A 186 7.57 -17.74 -5.94
C ASP A 186 8.56 -17.05 -6.90
N GLU A 187 9.57 -17.79 -7.35
CA GLU A 187 10.63 -17.27 -8.23
C GLU A 187 10.09 -16.70 -9.55
N GLN A 188 8.95 -17.23 -10.01
CA GLN A 188 8.36 -16.84 -11.29
C GLN A 188 7.41 -15.64 -11.20
N TRP A 189 7.11 -15.16 -10.00
CA TRP A 189 6.09 -14.11 -9.84
C TRP A 189 6.40 -12.81 -10.60
N ARG A 190 7.69 -12.47 -10.74
CA ARG A 190 8.14 -11.26 -11.46
C ARG A 190 7.93 -11.32 -12.96
N CYS A 191 7.78 -12.51 -13.52
CA CYS A 191 7.60 -12.75 -14.96
C CYS A 191 6.10 -12.71 -15.35
N LYS A 192 5.19 -12.69 -14.37
CA LYS A 192 3.75 -12.67 -14.63
C LYS A 192 3.33 -11.27 -15.07
N SER A 193 2.54 -11.19 -16.13
CA SER A 193 1.93 -9.95 -16.64
C SER A 193 0.73 -9.54 -15.77
N GLY A 194 0.30 -8.29 -15.88
CA GLY A 194 -0.83 -7.74 -15.13
C GLY A 194 -0.47 -6.47 -14.38
N ASP A 195 0.65 -5.85 -14.76
CA ASP A 195 1.12 -4.62 -14.11
C ASP A 195 0.31 -3.41 -14.57
N VAL A 196 -0.22 -2.69 -13.61
CA VAL A 196 -0.76 -1.35 -13.77
C VAL A 196 0.34 -0.36 -13.42
N VAL A 197 0.56 0.62 -14.28
CA VAL A 197 1.50 1.71 -14.04
C VAL A 197 0.71 2.92 -13.56
N ILE A 198 1.12 3.48 -12.45
CA ILE A 198 0.59 4.73 -11.90
C ILE A 198 1.65 5.81 -12.04
N TYR A 199 1.25 6.95 -12.56
CA TYR A 199 2.06 8.15 -12.66
C TYR A 199 1.36 9.30 -11.94
N GLN A 200 2.05 9.98 -11.06
CA GLN A 200 1.49 11.01 -10.21
C GLN A 200 2.37 12.26 -10.19
N GLU A 201 1.72 13.41 -10.31
CA GLU A 201 2.35 14.72 -10.18
C GLU A 201 1.71 15.51 -9.05
N TYR A 202 2.53 16.26 -8.34
CA TYR A 202 2.13 17.23 -7.33
C TYR A 202 2.41 18.62 -7.89
N CYS A 203 1.35 19.35 -8.22
CA CYS A 203 1.44 20.66 -8.85
C CYS A 203 0.96 21.73 -7.89
N ARG A 204 1.68 22.86 -7.80
CA ARG A 204 1.21 24.03 -7.07
C ARG A 204 -0.15 24.47 -7.60
N ILE A 205 -1.03 24.88 -6.69
CA ILE A 205 -2.37 25.35 -7.04
C ILE A 205 -2.30 26.81 -7.44
N GLU A 206 -2.61 27.14 -8.71
CA GLU A 206 -2.92 28.51 -9.13
C GLU A 206 -4.42 28.73 -9.09
N SER A 207 -5.21 27.80 -9.63
CA SER A 207 -6.66 27.81 -9.56
C SER A 207 -7.21 26.41 -9.73
N ILE A 208 -8.16 26.02 -8.89
CA ILE A 208 -8.89 24.76 -9.04
C ILE A 208 -10.08 24.86 -10.01
N GLY A 209 -10.34 26.06 -10.53
CA GLY A 209 -11.41 26.31 -11.49
C GLY A 209 -12.78 25.93 -10.95
N MET A 210 -13.47 25.03 -11.65
CA MET A 210 -14.81 24.53 -11.27
C MET A 210 -14.77 23.25 -10.39
N LEU A 211 -13.59 22.75 -10.03
CA LEU A 211 -13.48 21.63 -9.11
C LEU A 211 -13.73 22.09 -7.67
N ARG A 212 -14.03 21.13 -6.79
CA ARG A 212 -14.19 21.38 -5.37
C ARG A 212 -12.94 20.95 -4.61
N GLU A 213 -12.44 21.78 -3.71
CA GLU A 213 -11.23 21.50 -2.92
C GLU A 213 -11.39 20.29 -2.01
N ASP A 214 -12.59 20.14 -1.45
CA ASP A 214 -12.95 19.10 -0.48
C ASP A 214 -13.37 17.76 -1.14
N HIS A 215 -13.11 17.57 -2.43
CA HIS A 215 -13.54 16.36 -3.14
C HIS A 215 -12.36 15.63 -3.80
N TRP A 216 -12.48 14.33 -3.87
CA TRP A 216 -11.64 13.47 -4.70
C TRP A 216 -12.33 13.27 -6.05
N HIS A 217 -11.77 13.87 -7.10
CA HIS A 217 -12.33 13.79 -8.44
C HIS A 217 -11.68 12.63 -9.20
N VAL A 218 -12.50 11.68 -9.63
CA VAL A 218 -12.08 10.49 -10.38
C VAL A 218 -12.70 10.52 -11.77
N PHE A 219 -11.88 10.28 -12.78
CA PHE A 219 -12.29 10.33 -14.18
C PHE A 219 -11.93 9.03 -14.87
N PHE A 220 -12.85 8.56 -15.71
CA PHE A 220 -12.63 7.47 -16.65
C PHE A 220 -12.49 8.05 -18.04
N LEU A 221 -11.25 8.30 -18.48
CA LEU A 221 -10.88 8.97 -19.73
C LEU A 221 -9.99 8.03 -20.56
N PRO A 222 -10.55 7.16 -21.44
CA PRO A 222 -9.77 6.20 -22.22
C PRO A 222 -8.68 6.83 -23.09
N ALA A 223 -8.86 8.09 -23.52
CA ALA A 223 -7.84 8.83 -24.26
C ALA A 223 -6.62 9.21 -23.39
N VAL A 224 -6.79 9.29 -22.08
CA VAL A 224 -5.77 9.70 -21.09
C VAL A 224 -5.10 8.49 -20.45
N GLY A 225 -5.88 7.56 -19.96
CA GLY A 225 -5.40 6.36 -19.28
C GLY A 225 -6.34 5.18 -19.45
N ASP A 226 -5.83 3.97 -19.28
CA ASP A 226 -6.61 2.74 -19.45
C ASP A 226 -7.45 2.40 -18.24
N ILE A 227 -7.18 3.01 -17.07
CA ILE A 227 -7.81 2.67 -15.81
C ILE A 227 -8.56 3.89 -15.29
N LEU A 228 -7.93 4.68 -14.45
CA LEU A 228 -8.55 5.88 -13.89
C LEU A 228 -7.55 7.03 -13.86
N CYS A 229 -8.08 8.24 -13.89
CA CYS A 229 -7.35 9.45 -13.59
C CYS A 229 -8.00 10.10 -12.39
N CYS A 230 -7.23 10.72 -11.51
CA CYS A 230 -7.81 11.44 -10.40
C CYS A 230 -7.04 12.71 -10.05
N VAL A 231 -7.76 13.64 -9.42
CA VAL A 231 -7.19 14.87 -8.89
C VAL A 231 -7.87 15.23 -7.57
N HIS A 232 -7.09 15.70 -6.61
CA HIS A 232 -7.59 16.24 -5.33
C HIS A 232 -6.53 17.15 -4.69
N CYS A 233 -6.99 18.01 -3.79
CA CYS A 233 -6.13 18.91 -3.05
C CYS A 233 -5.39 18.20 -1.89
N LYS A 234 -4.14 18.58 -1.68
CA LYS A 234 -3.33 18.21 -0.51
C LYS A 234 -2.53 19.43 -0.09
N ASP A 235 -2.97 20.09 0.98
CA ASP A 235 -2.40 21.37 1.41
C ASP A 235 -2.41 22.39 0.25
N ASP A 236 -1.26 22.84 -0.21
CA ASP A 236 -1.08 23.83 -1.27
C ASP A 236 -0.81 23.23 -2.67
N VAL A 237 -1.00 21.89 -2.82
CA VAL A 237 -0.78 21.21 -4.10
C VAL A 237 -2.03 20.45 -4.57
N LEU A 238 -2.18 20.37 -5.89
CA LEU A 238 -3.04 19.39 -6.55
C LEU A 238 -2.23 18.12 -6.83
N THR A 239 -2.74 17.01 -6.35
CA THR A 239 -2.23 15.69 -6.69
C THR A 239 -2.98 15.17 -7.90
N LEU A 240 -2.27 15.05 -9.03
CA LEU A 240 -2.80 14.48 -10.26
C LEU A 240 -2.26 13.05 -10.42
N CYS A 241 -3.15 12.13 -10.76
CA CYS A 241 -2.78 10.72 -10.93
C CYS A 241 -3.38 10.19 -12.25
N VAL A 242 -2.57 9.46 -13.02
CA VAL A 242 -3.00 8.73 -14.21
C VAL A 242 -2.58 7.27 -14.08
N GLY A 243 -3.54 6.36 -14.29
CA GLY A 243 -3.32 4.92 -14.30
C GLY A 243 -3.43 4.34 -15.70
N GLY A 244 -2.50 3.48 -16.08
CA GLY A 244 -2.51 2.80 -17.37
C GLY A 244 -1.89 1.41 -17.31
N LEU A 245 -2.13 0.61 -18.35
CA LEU A 245 -1.49 -0.69 -18.49
C LEU A 245 -0.01 -0.55 -18.86
N ARG A 246 0.79 -1.53 -18.52
CA ARG A 246 2.20 -1.58 -18.88
C ARG A 246 2.39 -1.45 -20.39
N GLY A 247 3.24 -0.52 -20.82
CA GLY A 247 3.50 -0.20 -22.22
C GLY A 247 2.75 1.03 -22.73
N ARG A 248 1.78 1.55 -21.97
CA ARG A 248 1.12 2.83 -22.25
C ARG A 248 2.10 3.99 -22.04
N ASP A 249 2.06 4.98 -22.93
CA ASP A 249 2.74 6.27 -22.69
C ASP A 249 1.95 7.08 -21.65
N ILE A 250 2.25 6.81 -20.38
CA ILE A 250 1.56 7.40 -19.25
C ILE A 250 1.89 8.89 -19.07
N ARG A 251 3.04 9.36 -19.59
CA ARG A 251 3.41 10.79 -19.55
C ARG A 251 2.60 11.60 -20.56
N ALA A 252 2.41 11.05 -21.76
CA ALA A 252 1.49 11.64 -22.73
C ALA A 252 0.05 11.66 -22.17
N GLY A 253 -0.36 10.60 -21.45
CA GLY A 253 -1.62 10.56 -20.74
C GLY A 253 -1.75 11.67 -19.69
N MET A 254 -0.73 11.94 -18.89
CA MET A 254 -0.73 13.03 -17.91
C MET A 254 -0.82 14.41 -18.60
N ALA A 255 -0.10 14.61 -19.70
CA ALA A 255 -0.20 15.86 -20.46
C ALA A 255 -1.63 16.07 -21.00
N ALA A 256 -2.25 15.03 -21.55
CA ALA A 256 -3.63 15.09 -22.02
C ALA A 256 -4.62 15.32 -20.85
N PHE A 257 -4.37 14.76 -19.68
CA PHE A 257 -5.20 14.98 -18.50
C PHE A 257 -5.15 16.43 -18.03
N LYS A 258 -3.98 17.05 -18.00
CA LYS A 258 -3.83 18.47 -17.66
C LYS A 258 -4.59 19.38 -18.61
N LEU A 259 -4.50 19.13 -19.94
CA LEU A 259 -5.27 19.85 -20.94
C LEU A 259 -6.77 19.68 -20.72
N PHE A 260 -7.22 18.46 -20.48
CA PHE A 260 -8.63 18.19 -20.15
C PHE A 260 -9.12 18.98 -18.94
N LEU A 261 -8.33 18.99 -17.85
CA LEU A 261 -8.67 19.75 -16.63
C LEU A 261 -8.74 21.26 -16.90
N PHE A 262 -7.81 21.80 -17.69
CA PHE A 262 -7.82 23.21 -18.07
C PHE A 262 -9.02 23.54 -18.96
N ASP A 263 -9.23 22.78 -20.04
CA ASP A 263 -10.28 23.07 -21.01
C ASP A 263 -11.69 22.92 -20.42
N THR A 264 -11.90 21.86 -19.61
CA THR A 264 -13.22 21.52 -19.11
C THR A 264 -13.52 22.23 -17.79
N PHE A 265 -12.59 22.22 -16.86
CA PHE A 265 -12.83 22.70 -15.48
C PHE A 265 -12.12 24.01 -15.16
N LYS A 266 -11.34 24.57 -16.09
CA LYS A 266 -10.58 25.80 -15.89
C LYS A 266 -9.56 25.71 -14.75
N VAL A 267 -9.01 24.52 -14.55
CA VAL A 267 -7.94 24.29 -13.57
C VAL A 267 -6.65 24.91 -14.12
N SER A 268 -5.97 25.72 -13.32
CA SER A 268 -4.64 26.27 -13.64
C SER A 268 -3.62 25.72 -12.65
N LEU A 269 -2.54 25.16 -13.20
CA LEU A 269 -1.48 24.48 -12.48
C LEU A 269 -0.21 25.30 -12.52
N GLY A 270 0.40 25.55 -11.38
CA GLY A 270 1.71 26.16 -11.26
C GLY A 270 2.86 25.14 -11.41
N GLU A 271 3.95 25.40 -10.72
CA GLU A 271 5.16 24.56 -10.73
C GLU A 271 4.87 23.13 -10.25
N ILE A 272 5.57 22.17 -10.84
CA ILE A 272 5.53 20.77 -10.41
C ILE A 272 6.56 20.57 -9.31
N ASP A 273 6.09 20.37 -8.09
CA ASP A 273 6.94 20.11 -6.92
C ASP A 273 7.57 18.72 -6.96
N ARG A 274 6.82 17.74 -7.47
CA ARG A 274 7.24 16.34 -7.48
C ARG A 274 6.56 15.52 -8.55
N VAL A 275 7.30 14.52 -9.03
CA VAL A 275 6.82 13.49 -9.93
C VAL A 275 7.15 12.12 -9.34
N GLU A 276 6.18 11.22 -9.34
CA GLU A 276 6.35 9.86 -8.83
C GLU A 276 5.71 8.85 -9.77
N GLY A 277 6.25 7.61 -9.75
CA GLY A 277 5.69 6.49 -10.47
C GLY A 277 5.77 5.21 -9.67
N CYS A 278 4.77 4.34 -9.82
CA CYS A 278 4.82 2.99 -9.27
C CYS A 278 4.10 2.00 -10.18
N MET A 279 4.32 0.73 -9.89
CA MET A 279 3.53 -0.37 -10.44
C MET A 279 2.63 -0.93 -9.35
N ILE A 280 1.42 -1.30 -9.72
CA ILE A 280 0.52 -2.14 -8.94
C ILE A 280 0.42 -3.47 -9.67
N ARG A 281 0.69 -4.57 -8.97
CA ARG A 281 0.63 -5.90 -9.57
C ARG A 281 -0.71 -6.56 -9.28
N GLN A 282 -1.50 -6.72 -10.31
CA GLN A 282 -2.75 -7.47 -10.28
C GLN A 282 -2.44 -8.96 -10.54
N LEU A 283 -2.13 -9.69 -9.49
CA LEU A 283 -1.74 -11.09 -9.56
C LEU A 283 -2.61 -11.93 -8.62
N PRO A 284 -2.75 -13.25 -8.89
CA PRO A 284 -3.36 -14.16 -7.93
C PRO A 284 -2.69 -14.03 -6.56
N SER A 285 -3.51 -14.07 -5.53
CA SER A 285 -3.02 -13.96 -4.17
C SER A 285 -2.12 -15.14 -3.82
N ASN A 286 -1.04 -14.85 -3.07
CA ASN A 286 -0.14 -15.85 -2.53
C ASN A 286 0.14 -15.50 -1.07
N LEU A 287 -0.27 -16.35 -0.17
CA LEU A 287 -0.16 -16.11 1.27
C LEU A 287 1.19 -16.53 1.88
N GLY A 288 2.06 -17.17 1.08
CA GLY A 288 3.37 -17.61 1.53
C GLY A 288 3.62 -19.10 1.37
N ALA A 289 4.66 -19.60 2.03
CA ALA A 289 5.02 -21.01 2.09
C ALA A 289 5.74 -21.34 3.40
N GLY A 290 5.31 -22.39 4.08
CA GLY A 290 5.91 -22.86 5.32
C GLY A 290 5.95 -21.77 6.41
N ARG A 291 7.15 -21.33 6.78
CA ARG A 291 7.35 -20.30 7.82
C ARG A 291 7.44 -18.87 7.26
N VAL A 292 7.14 -18.69 5.99
CA VAL A 292 7.11 -17.39 5.33
C VAL A 292 5.66 -17.00 5.00
N LEU A 293 5.16 -15.92 5.58
CA LEU A 293 3.85 -15.36 5.29
C LEU A 293 4.00 -14.08 4.46
N LEU A 294 3.08 -13.87 3.51
CA LEU A 294 3.00 -12.66 2.70
C LEU A 294 1.74 -11.86 3.08
N VAL A 295 1.86 -10.54 3.15
CA VAL A 295 0.76 -9.64 3.55
C VAL A 295 0.68 -8.41 2.63
N GLY A 296 -0.49 -7.79 2.57
CA GLY A 296 -0.73 -6.61 1.75
C GLY A 296 -0.43 -6.86 0.27
N GLU A 297 0.14 -5.87 -0.40
CA GLU A 297 0.44 -5.94 -1.83
C GLU A 297 1.48 -7.03 -2.17
N ALA A 298 2.37 -7.40 -1.24
CA ALA A 298 3.28 -8.54 -1.43
C ALA A 298 2.50 -9.86 -1.56
N ALA A 299 1.37 -10.01 -0.89
CA ALA A 299 0.46 -11.14 -1.05
C ALA A 299 -0.48 -11.00 -2.26
N GLY A 300 -0.56 -9.83 -2.89
CA GLY A 300 -1.50 -9.52 -3.97
C GLY A 300 -2.82 -8.94 -3.47
N PHE A 301 -2.89 -8.45 -2.25
CA PHE A 301 -4.09 -7.84 -1.69
C PHE A 301 -4.19 -6.35 -2.08
N VAL A 302 -4.86 -6.10 -3.21
CA VAL A 302 -5.23 -4.77 -3.71
C VAL A 302 -6.63 -4.86 -4.31
N TYR A 303 -7.55 -4.02 -3.86
CA TYR A 303 -8.90 -3.98 -4.38
C TYR A 303 -8.96 -3.40 -5.81
N LEU A 304 -10.05 -3.68 -6.51
CA LEU A 304 -10.24 -3.33 -7.93
C LEU A 304 -10.05 -1.83 -8.23
N ASN A 305 -10.43 -0.98 -7.27
CA ASN A 305 -10.28 0.48 -7.36
C ASN A 305 -8.86 0.97 -7.05
N GLY A 306 -7.88 0.07 -6.89
CA GLY A 306 -6.51 0.40 -6.48
C GLY A 306 -6.35 0.68 -4.98
N GLU A 307 -7.42 0.49 -4.17
CA GLU A 307 -7.34 0.64 -2.72
C GLU A 307 -6.58 -0.56 -2.12
N GLY A 308 -5.46 -0.29 -1.50
CA GLY A 308 -4.60 -1.30 -0.90
C GLY A 308 -4.32 -1.07 0.59
N ILE A 309 -4.75 0.05 1.18
CA ILE A 309 -4.40 0.38 2.57
C ILE A 309 -5.23 -0.48 3.53
N SER A 310 -6.55 -0.58 3.34
CA SER A 310 -7.41 -1.41 4.19
C SER A 310 -7.05 -2.89 4.05
N ALA A 311 -6.85 -3.36 2.81
CA ALA A 311 -6.43 -4.74 2.54
C ALA A 311 -5.07 -5.06 3.19
N ALA A 312 -4.12 -4.11 3.17
CA ALA A 312 -2.82 -4.25 3.81
C ALA A 312 -2.95 -4.33 5.33
N ILE A 313 -3.72 -3.44 5.95
CA ILE A 313 -3.93 -3.44 7.41
C ILE A 313 -4.62 -4.73 7.85
N ASP A 314 -5.69 -5.14 7.19
CA ASP A 314 -6.47 -6.31 7.58
C ASP A 314 -5.65 -7.61 7.41
N SER A 315 -5.02 -7.81 6.26
CA SER A 315 -4.19 -9.00 6.02
C SER A 315 -2.99 -9.04 6.97
N GLY A 316 -2.33 -7.91 7.20
CA GLY A 316 -1.20 -7.83 8.12
C GLY A 316 -1.59 -8.22 9.55
N TYR A 317 -2.68 -7.66 10.05
CA TYR A 317 -3.17 -7.96 11.41
C TYR A 317 -3.55 -9.43 11.56
N ARG A 318 -4.28 -10.01 10.60
CA ARG A 318 -4.66 -11.43 10.60
C ARG A 318 -3.44 -12.37 10.52
N ALA A 319 -2.40 -12.01 9.77
CA ALA A 319 -1.16 -12.78 9.73
C ALA A 319 -0.44 -12.75 11.10
N GLY A 320 -0.38 -11.58 11.73
CA GLY A 320 0.18 -11.47 13.09
C GLY A 320 -0.58 -12.31 14.10
N GLN A 321 -1.91 -12.31 14.06
CA GLN A 321 -2.74 -13.18 14.91
C GLN A 321 -2.49 -14.66 14.64
N ALA A 322 -2.38 -15.08 13.37
CA ALA A 322 -2.12 -16.47 13.00
C ALA A 322 -0.76 -16.96 13.52
N ILE A 323 0.29 -16.13 13.37
CA ILE A 323 1.63 -16.44 13.90
C ILE A 323 1.60 -16.53 15.43
N ALA A 324 0.98 -15.56 16.11
CA ALA A 324 0.87 -15.56 17.56
C ALA A 324 0.12 -16.79 18.08
N GLN A 325 -0.95 -17.20 17.41
CA GLN A 325 -1.70 -18.42 17.72
C GLN A 325 -0.82 -19.67 17.54
N ALA A 326 -0.11 -19.77 16.41
CA ALA A 326 0.77 -20.91 16.14
C ALA A 326 1.92 -21.03 17.15
N ILE A 327 2.51 -19.91 17.56
CA ILE A 327 3.56 -19.89 18.61
C ILE A 327 3.00 -20.36 19.94
N LYS A 328 1.79 -19.94 20.31
CA LYS A 328 1.17 -20.23 21.61
C LYS A 328 0.62 -21.65 21.73
N SER A 329 -0.06 -22.14 20.71
CA SER A 329 -0.83 -23.39 20.75
C SER A 329 -0.23 -24.53 19.94
N GLY A 330 0.85 -24.27 19.18
CA GLY A 330 1.31 -25.16 18.12
C GLY A 330 0.44 -25.03 16.86
N GLY A 331 0.76 -25.74 15.83
CA GLY A 331 0.05 -25.69 14.54
C GLY A 331 0.82 -24.90 13.50
N ASP A 332 0.25 -24.85 12.29
CA ASP A 332 0.82 -24.16 11.15
C ASP A 332 0.24 -22.74 11.01
N ALA A 333 1.10 -21.73 11.10
CA ALA A 333 0.68 -20.34 11.03
C ALA A 333 0.10 -19.99 9.63
N LEU A 334 0.60 -20.62 8.58
CA LEU A 334 0.11 -20.39 7.22
C LEU A 334 -1.30 -20.94 7.05
N ASP A 335 -1.57 -22.16 7.56
CA ASP A 335 -2.92 -22.76 7.50
C ASP A 335 -3.94 -21.92 8.27
N ILE A 336 -3.56 -21.42 9.47
CA ILE A 336 -4.39 -20.52 10.25
C ILE A 336 -4.65 -19.22 9.48
N TYR A 337 -3.61 -18.66 8.88
CA TYR A 337 -3.71 -17.43 8.08
C TYR A 337 -4.59 -17.61 6.84
N CYS A 338 -4.43 -18.72 6.11
CA CYS A 338 -5.29 -19.08 4.97
C CYS A 338 -6.77 -19.14 5.38
N THR A 339 -7.05 -19.79 6.51
CA THR A 339 -8.42 -19.90 7.03
C THR A 339 -8.97 -18.52 7.41
N ASN A 340 -8.19 -17.72 8.11
CA ASN A 340 -8.61 -16.40 8.59
C ASN A 340 -8.78 -15.37 7.46
N THR A 341 -8.17 -15.58 6.29
CA THR A 341 -8.23 -14.66 5.14
C THR A 341 -9.04 -15.19 3.96
N ALA A 342 -9.75 -16.30 4.12
CA ALA A 342 -10.53 -16.93 3.05
C ALA A 342 -11.56 -16.00 2.41
N ASP A 343 -12.14 -15.08 3.19
CA ASP A 343 -13.05 -14.03 2.71
C ASP A 343 -12.32 -13.01 1.81
N MET A 344 -11.14 -12.57 2.23
CA MET A 344 -10.31 -11.65 1.44
C MET A 344 -9.86 -12.29 0.13
N MET A 345 -9.44 -13.56 0.17
CA MET A 345 -9.02 -14.31 -1.01
C MET A 345 -10.14 -14.38 -2.05
N ARG A 346 -11.35 -14.76 -1.64
CA ARG A 346 -12.52 -14.77 -2.55
C ARG A 346 -12.80 -13.41 -3.17
N HIS A 347 -12.64 -12.35 -2.38
CA HIS A 347 -12.83 -10.99 -2.88
C HIS A 347 -11.75 -10.61 -3.90
N MET A 348 -10.47 -10.93 -3.65
CA MET A 348 -9.38 -10.68 -4.60
C MET A 348 -9.57 -11.45 -5.90
N ASP A 349 -10.04 -12.69 -5.85
CA ASP A 349 -10.36 -13.47 -7.05
C ASP A 349 -11.48 -12.82 -7.89
N MET A 350 -12.49 -12.23 -7.24
CA MET A 350 -13.51 -11.44 -7.95
C MET A 350 -12.92 -10.16 -8.56
N CYS A 351 -12.09 -9.45 -7.83
CA CYS A 351 -11.42 -8.26 -8.34
C CYS A 351 -10.57 -8.57 -9.57
N LEU A 352 -9.81 -9.65 -9.53
CA LEU A 352 -8.96 -10.08 -10.64
C LEU A 352 -9.78 -10.45 -11.90
N LYS A 353 -10.87 -11.17 -11.73
CA LYS A 353 -11.80 -11.51 -12.84
C LYS A 353 -12.43 -10.27 -13.46
N ASN A 354 -12.82 -9.31 -12.63
CA ASN A 354 -13.44 -8.07 -13.09
C ASN A 354 -12.43 -7.16 -13.81
N MET A 355 -11.15 -7.16 -13.39
CA MET A 355 -10.10 -6.44 -14.10
C MET A 355 -9.92 -6.95 -15.52
N HIS A 356 -9.88 -8.26 -15.73
CA HIS A 356 -9.78 -8.85 -17.07
C HIS A 356 -10.94 -8.40 -17.97
N PHE A 357 -12.14 -8.28 -17.40
CA PHE A 357 -13.30 -7.76 -18.12
C PHE A 357 -13.17 -6.28 -18.49
N LEU A 358 -12.70 -5.43 -17.56
CA LEU A 358 -12.57 -3.99 -17.77
C LEU A 358 -11.49 -3.62 -18.80
N VAL A 359 -10.42 -4.40 -18.87
CA VAL A 359 -9.31 -4.15 -19.82
C VAL A 359 -9.45 -4.92 -21.14
N GLY A 360 -10.56 -5.66 -21.33
CA GLY A 360 -10.88 -6.30 -22.61
C GLY A 360 -9.99 -7.49 -22.97
N GLN A 361 -9.48 -8.21 -21.98
CA GLN A 361 -8.72 -9.46 -22.15
C GLN A 361 -9.53 -10.69 -21.75
#